data_047f2ee10f65f0845f63f432e3cfbdb8
#
_entry.id   047f2ee10f65f0845f63f432e3cfbdb8
#
_cell.length_a   1.000
_cell.length_b   1.000
_cell.length_c   1.000
_cell.angle_alpha   90.00
_cell.angle_beta   90.00
_cell.angle_gamma   90.00
#
_symmetry.space_group_name_H-M   'P 1'
#
loop_
_entity.id
_entity.type
_entity.pdbx_description
1 polymer ?
#
loop_
_entity_poly.entity_id
_entity_poly.type
_entity_poly.pdbx_seq_one_letter_code
_entity_poly.pdbx_strand_id
1 'polypeptide(L)'
;MSTNQPKTIFITGATGLVGSHVVEEALKRGHRVKALVRGTSDTRWLDSRGVEKVLGDLEDSAALRQGVDGADWVLNCAAKVGDWGTLEEFRRINVGALKLLLDAASDAKVGRFVHVSSLGVYEGRDHFGTDETVPVAAESLDAYTRSKVEAEALALRYVKERGLPLSVVRPGFIYGPRDRTVLPKLLDALVNKRFFYFGSGEQALNCIYVKNLVQAIFLAAEVPEAVGEVFNVTDGARVSKKRFVGEVARLAGLKPPTRKIPLWLAWTLAVLMERGARRKNSPVPPLVNKARYKFLGLNLDYSIEKARRVLGYDPKFTTEEGLAEAMDEVASMPVGTSRPVAVS
;
A
#
# COMPACT_ATOMS: atom_id res chain seq x y z
N MET A 1 24.45 -14.73 -16.46
CA MET A 1 23.67 -13.82 -17.35
C MET A 1 22.24 -14.35 -17.35
N SER A 2 21.37 -13.75 -16.56
CA SER A 2 19.93 -14.14 -16.54
C SER A 2 19.34 -13.70 -17.86
N THR A 3 18.92 -14.65 -18.70
CA THR A 3 18.14 -14.38 -19.92
C THR A 3 16.79 -13.86 -19.47
N ASN A 4 16.68 -12.54 -19.41
CA ASN A 4 15.44 -11.87 -19.01
C ASN A 4 14.41 -12.00 -20.16
N GLN A 5 13.87 -13.22 -20.35
CA GLN A 5 12.84 -13.44 -21.34
C GLN A 5 11.57 -12.64 -20.96
N PRO A 6 10.93 -11.99 -21.92
CA PRO A 6 9.67 -11.30 -21.69
C PRO A 6 8.65 -12.22 -20.99
N LYS A 7 8.08 -11.75 -19.88
CA LYS A 7 7.05 -12.47 -19.13
C LYS A 7 5.68 -11.88 -19.41
N THR A 8 4.64 -12.68 -19.29
CA THR A 8 3.26 -12.20 -19.23
C THR A 8 2.89 -12.03 -17.77
N ILE A 9 2.56 -10.80 -17.36
CA ILE A 9 2.29 -10.44 -15.97
C ILE A 9 0.84 -10.01 -15.82
N PHE A 10 0.08 -10.72 -14.98
CA PHE A 10 -1.25 -10.30 -14.58
C PHE A 10 -1.18 -9.40 -13.36
N ILE A 11 -1.72 -8.17 -13.45
CA ILE A 11 -1.66 -7.14 -12.42
C ILE A 11 -3.07 -6.76 -11.99
N THR A 12 -3.35 -6.88 -10.68
CA THR A 12 -4.56 -6.32 -10.08
C THR A 12 -4.27 -4.94 -9.48
N GLY A 13 -5.27 -4.05 -9.49
CA GLY A 13 -5.07 -2.68 -9.00
C GLY A 13 -4.25 -1.79 -9.94
N ALA A 14 -4.17 -2.12 -11.21
CA ALA A 14 -3.35 -1.44 -12.24
C ALA A 14 -3.65 0.07 -12.41
N THR A 15 -4.83 0.54 -12.01
CA THR A 15 -5.22 1.96 -12.06
C THR A 15 -4.96 2.71 -10.75
N GLY A 16 -4.48 2.01 -9.70
CA GLY A 16 -4.11 2.59 -8.41
C GLY A 16 -2.66 3.09 -8.36
N LEU A 17 -2.29 3.71 -7.23
CA LEU A 17 -0.94 4.25 -7.01
C LEU A 17 0.15 3.20 -7.27
N VAL A 18 0.13 2.07 -6.59
CA VAL A 18 1.16 1.03 -6.71
C VAL A 18 1.07 0.34 -8.08
N GLY A 19 -0.12 -0.15 -8.43
CA GLY A 19 -0.30 -0.95 -9.65
C GLY A 19 0.04 -0.20 -10.94
N SER A 20 -0.22 1.11 -11.03
CA SER A 20 0.13 1.88 -12.22
C SER A 20 1.66 2.01 -12.40
N HIS A 21 2.43 2.13 -11.33
CA HIS A 21 3.90 2.12 -11.39
C HIS A 21 4.46 0.71 -11.65
N VAL A 22 3.79 -0.34 -11.14
CA VAL A 22 4.13 -1.74 -11.47
C VAL A 22 3.93 -2.02 -12.97
N VAL A 23 2.80 -1.55 -13.54
CA VAL A 23 2.56 -1.64 -15.01
C VAL A 23 3.67 -0.93 -15.79
N GLU A 24 4.00 0.30 -15.40
CA GLU A 24 5.03 1.09 -16.06
C GLU A 24 6.39 0.39 -16.05
N GLU A 25 6.82 -0.13 -14.91
CA GLU A 25 8.07 -0.85 -14.77
C GLU A 25 8.06 -2.18 -15.54
N ALA A 26 6.93 -2.92 -15.54
CA ALA A 26 6.77 -4.14 -16.31
C ALA A 26 6.99 -3.88 -17.82
N LEU A 27 6.33 -2.86 -18.35
CA LEU A 27 6.47 -2.47 -19.76
C LEU A 27 7.89 -2.01 -20.10
N LYS A 28 8.50 -1.21 -19.21
CA LYS A 28 9.90 -0.76 -19.35
C LYS A 28 10.88 -1.92 -19.41
N ARG A 29 10.61 -3.01 -18.69
CA ARG A 29 11.41 -4.25 -18.71
C ARG A 29 11.09 -5.15 -19.91
N GLY A 30 10.18 -4.75 -20.79
CA GLY A 30 9.79 -5.52 -21.98
C GLY A 30 8.80 -6.65 -21.70
N HIS A 31 8.13 -6.66 -20.53
CA HIS A 31 7.12 -7.65 -20.22
C HIS A 31 5.77 -7.32 -20.85
N ARG A 32 4.95 -8.34 -21.11
CA ARG A 32 3.55 -8.18 -21.50
C ARG A 32 2.70 -8.06 -20.25
N VAL A 33 1.74 -7.13 -20.27
CA VAL A 33 0.89 -6.84 -19.10
C VAL A 33 -0.56 -7.13 -19.44
N LYS A 34 -1.20 -7.94 -18.58
CA LYS A 34 -2.64 -8.09 -18.46
C LYS A 34 -3.09 -7.35 -17.19
N ALA A 35 -4.06 -6.45 -17.28
CA ALA A 35 -4.53 -5.65 -16.16
C ALA A 35 -6.00 -5.90 -15.86
N LEU A 36 -6.32 -6.29 -14.63
CA LEU A 36 -7.72 -6.34 -14.18
C LEU A 36 -8.24 -4.92 -14.01
N VAL A 37 -9.31 -4.58 -14.72
CA VAL A 37 -9.92 -3.25 -14.69
C VAL A 37 -11.43 -3.34 -14.57
N ARG A 38 -12.03 -2.48 -13.75
CA ARG A 38 -13.50 -2.36 -13.66
C ARG A 38 -14.02 -1.51 -14.81
N GLY A 39 -15.26 -1.74 -15.24
CA GLY A 39 -15.89 -0.93 -16.27
C GLY A 39 -15.96 0.57 -15.98
N THR A 40 -15.87 0.95 -14.69
CA THR A 40 -15.84 2.36 -14.21
C THR A 40 -14.44 2.95 -14.09
N SER A 41 -13.39 2.17 -14.35
CA SER A 41 -12.00 2.64 -14.21
C SER A 41 -11.60 3.53 -15.38
N ASP A 42 -10.86 4.61 -15.10
CA ASP A 42 -10.18 5.37 -16.16
C ASP A 42 -8.98 4.56 -16.67
N THR A 43 -9.09 4.02 -17.86
CA THR A 43 -8.07 3.16 -18.47
C THR A 43 -7.29 3.86 -19.59
N ARG A 44 -7.54 5.12 -19.92
CA ARG A 44 -6.90 5.86 -21.00
C ARG A 44 -5.37 5.75 -20.99
N TRP A 45 -4.79 5.78 -19.80
CA TRP A 45 -3.35 5.62 -19.60
C TRP A 45 -2.86 4.20 -19.96
N LEU A 46 -3.62 3.17 -19.61
CA LEU A 46 -3.32 1.78 -19.97
C LEU A 46 -3.48 1.55 -21.47
N ASP A 47 -4.55 2.10 -22.08
CA ASP A 47 -4.85 2.01 -23.51
C ASP A 47 -3.73 2.60 -24.35
N SER A 48 -3.21 3.77 -23.97
CA SER A 48 -2.10 4.44 -24.67
C SER A 48 -0.78 3.66 -24.66
N ARG A 49 -0.68 2.60 -23.83
CA ARG A 49 0.51 1.75 -23.67
C ARG A 49 0.32 0.33 -24.18
N GLY A 50 -0.81 0.03 -24.80
CA GLY A 50 -1.10 -1.29 -25.35
C GLY A 50 -1.25 -2.39 -24.29
N VAL A 51 -1.69 -2.02 -23.06
CA VAL A 51 -1.92 -3.00 -21.99
C VAL A 51 -3.18 -3.80 -22.29
N GLU A 52 -3.08 -5.13 -22.22
CA GLU A 52 -4.23 -6.01 -22.34
C GLU A 52 -5.15 -5.85 -21.11
N LYS A 53 -6.40 -5.48 -21.33
CA LYS A 53 -7.38 -5.30 -20.27
C LYS A 53 -8.22 -6.55 -20.09
N VAL A 54 -8.32 -7.01 -18.85
CA VAL A 54 -9.29 -8.01 -18.41
C VAL A 54 -10.39 -7.27 -17.68
N LEU A 55 -11.59 -7.24 -18.27
CA LEU A 55 -12.73 -6.52 -17.70
C LEU A 55 -13.39 -7.35 -16.61
N GLY A 56 -13.48 -6.80 -15.43
CA GLY A 56 -14.07 -7.42 -14.24
C GLY A 56 -13.58 -6.76 -12.96
N ASP A 57 -14.02 -7.26 -11.84
CA ASP A 57 -13.53 -6.83 -10.52
C ASP A 57 -12.87 -7.99 -9.75
N LEU A 58 -12.42 -7.72 -8.54
CA LEU A 58 -11.73 -8.72 -7.71
C LEU A 58 -12.65 -9.87 -7.25
N GLU A 59 -13.97 -9.72 -7.33
CA GLU A 59 -14.97 -10.73 -6.96
C GLU A 59 -15.45 -11.52 -8.21
N ASP A 60 -15.04 -11.13 -9.41
CA ASP A 60 -15.36 -11.81 -10.67
C ASP A 60 -14.37 -12.97 -10.92
N SER A 61 -14.75 -14.16 -10.51
CA SER A 61 -13.92 -15.36 -10.67
C SER A 61 -13.64 -15.73 -12.13
N ALA A 62 -14.51 -15.35 -13.06
CA ALA A 62 -14.30 -15.62 -14.49
C ALA A 62 -13.23 -14.67 -15.04
N ALA A 63 -13.31 -13.38 -14.72
CA ALA A 63 -12.29 -12.39 -15.08
C ALA A 63 -10.94 -12.73 -14.47
N LEU A 64 -10.90 -13.18 -13.20
CA LEU A 64 -9.65 -13.61 -12.56
C LEU A 64 -9.02 -14.80 -13.28
N ARG A 65 -9.79 -15.83 -13.62
CA ARG A 65 -9.31 -16.98 -14.42
C ARG A 65 -8.80 -16.54 -15.79
N GLN A 66 -9.53 -15.67 -16.50
CA GLN A 66 -9.07 -15.11 -17.77
C GLN A 66 -7.76 -14.34 -17.63
N GLY A 67 -7.60 -13.59 -16.53
CA GLY A 67 -6.39 -12.81 -16.27
C GLY A 67 -5.16 -13.67 -16.02
N VAL A 68 -5.28 -14.74 -15.24
CA VAL A 68 -4.16 -15.62 -14.91
C VAL A 68 -3.84 -16.62 -16.04
N ASP A 69 -4.76 -16.85 -16.97
CA ASP A 69 -4.54 -17.77 -18.08
C ASP A 69 -3.36 -17.31 -18.95
N GLY A 70 -2.35 -18.16 -19.08
CA GLY A 70 -1.10 -17.85 -19.77
C GLY A 70 -0.23 -16.76 -19.09
N ALA A 71 -0.53 -16.37 -17.87
CA ALA A 71 0.33 -15.47 -17.10
C ALA A 71 1.49 -16.24 -16.44
N ASP A 72 2.70 -15.73 -16.61
CA ASP A 72 3.88 -16.23 -15.90
C ASP A 72 3.86 -15.77 -14.44
N TRP A 73 3.48 -14.51 -14.19
CA TRP A 73 3.47 -13.89 -12.86
C TRP A 73 2.13 -13.23 -12.57
N VAL A 74 1.78 -13.22 -11.29
CA VAL A 74 0.67 -12.43 -10.76
C VAL A 74 1.20 -11.44 -9.72
N LEU A 75 0.97 -10.13 -9.96
CA LEU A 75 1.33 -9.07 -9.02
C LEU A 75 0.04 -8.46 -8.46
N ASN A 76 -0.29 -8.85 -7.22
CA ASN A 76 -1.53 -8.44 -6.57
C ASN A 76 -1.32 -7.15 -5.76
N CYS A 77 -1.61 -6.00 -6.40
CA CYS A 77 -1.54 -4.67 -5.81
C CYS A 77 -2.90 -4.13 -5.37
N ALA A 78 -3.99 -4.86 -5.66
CA ALA A 78 -5.33 -4.41 -5.32
C ALA A 78 -5.68 -4.73 -3.86
N ALA A 79 -6.26 -3.76 -3.16
CA ALA A 79 -6.85 -3.94 -1.85
C ALA A 79 -7.88 -2.83 -1.58
N LYS A 80 -8.90 -3.12 -0.74
CA LYS A 80 -9.67 -2.07 -0.09
C LYS A 80 -8.79 -1.47 1.01
N VAL A 81 -8.48 -0.19 0.90
CA VAL A 81 -7.69 0.57 1.89
C VAL A 81 -8.55 1.63 2.55
N GLY A 82 -8.20 2.03 3.76
CA GLY A 82 -8.89 3.11 4.47
C GLY A 82 -8.86 2.92 5.98
N ASP A 83 -9.21 3.99 6.68
CA ASP A 83 -9.25 4.05 8.14
C ASP A 83 -10.69 3.95 8.69
N TRP A 84 -11.67 3.67 7.80
CA TRP A 84 -13.09 3.59 8.14
C TRP A 84 -13.84 2.57 7.28
N GLY A 85 -14.77 1.85 7.88
CA GLY A 85 -15.58 0.81 7.28
C GLY A 85 -15.84 -0.35 8.25
N THR A 86 -16.64 -1.31 7.83
CA THR A 86 -16.91 -2.53 8.58
C THR A 86 -15.83 -3.58 8.31
N LEU A 87 -15.62 -4.49 9.26
CA LEU A 87 -14.71 -5.62 9.06
C LEU A 87 -15.16 -6.52 7.91
N GLU A 88 -16.46 -6.68 7.76
CA GLU A 88 -17.07 -7.49 6.70
C GLU A 88 -16.72 -6.94 5.31
N GLU A 89 -16.86 -5.62 5.10
CA GLU A 89 -16.47 -4.98 3.84
C GLU A 89 -14.99 -5.16 3.50
N PHE A 90 -14.11 -5.02 4.50
CA PHE A 90 -12.68 -5.24 4.29
C PHE A 90 -12.36 -6.71 4.03
N ARG A 91 -12.98 -7.65 4.76
CA ARG A 91 -12.80 -9.09 4.54
C ARG A 91 -13.28 -9.52 3.16
N ARG A 92 -14.44 -9.02 2.72
CA ARG A 92 -14.98 -9.36 1.40
C ARG A 92 -13.96 -9.12 0.30
N ILE A 93 -13.32 -7.96 0.30
CA ILE A 93 -12.35 -7.58 -0.74
C ILE A 93 -10.94 -8.11 -0.43
N ASN A 94 -10.43 -7.89 0.78
CA ASN A 94 -9.01 -8.19 1.07
C ASN A 94 -8.75 -9.68 1.32
N VAL A 95 -9.77 -10.44 1.72
CA VAL A 95 -9.64 -11.87 2.01
C VAL A 95 -10.43 -12.72 1.01
N GLY A 96 -11.72 -12.42 0.83
CA GLY A 96 -12.60 -13.21 -0.04
C GLY A 96 -12.16 -13.14 -1.52
N ALA A 97 -11.99 -11.94 -2.04
CA ALA A 97 -11.55 -11.76 -3.41
C ALA A 97 -10.08 -12.22 -3.62
N LEU A 98 -9.21 -12.04 -2.61
CA LEU A 98 -7.85 -12.62 -2.66
C LEU A 98 -7.92 -14.15 -2.78
N LYS A 99 -8.84 -14.82 -2.05
CA LYS A 99 -9.00 -16.27 -2.16
C LYS A 99 -9.33 -16.71 -3.60
N LEU A 100 -10.24 -16.00 -4.27
CA LEU A 100 -10.58 -16.29 -5.67
C LEU A 100 -9.37 -16.15 -6.60
N LEU A 101 -8.56 -15.12 -6.39
CA LEU A 101 -7.34 -14.90 -7.17
C LEU A 101 -6.28 -15.98 -6.89
N LEU A 102 -6.10 -16.38 -5.63
CA LEU A 102 -5.18 -17.44 -5.24
C LEU A 102 -5.61 -18.81 -5.79
N ASP A 103 -6.92 -19.12 -5.79
CA ASP A 103 -7.46 -20.31 -6.44
C ASP A 103 -7.15 -20.32 -7.95
N ALA A 104 -7.48 -19.24 -8.64
CA ALA A 104 -7.22 -19.11 -10.08
C ALA A 104 -5.72 -19.22 -10.41
N ALA A 105 -4.86 -18.54 -9.64
CA ALA A 105 -3.41 -18.59 -9.83
C ALA A 105 -2.82 -20.00 -9.57
N SER A 106 -3.34 -20.71 -8.56
CA SER A 106 -2.92 -22.08 -8.25
C SER A 106 -3.35 -23.05 -9.35
N ASP A 107 -4.58 -22.95 -9.84
CA ASP A 107 -5.11 -23.80 -10.89
C ASP A 107 -4.38 -23.58 -12.23
N ALA A 108 -4.02 -22.33 -12.53
CA ALA A 108 -3.22 -21.95 -13.71
C ALA A 108 -1.71 -22.26 -13.54
N LYS A 109 -1.27 -22.68 -12.35
CA LYS A 109 0.14 -22.99 -12.04
C LYS A 109 1.08 -21.84 -12.40
N VAL A 110 0.72 -20.61 -12.02
CA VAL A 110 1.56 -19.41 -12.29
C VAL A 110 2.96 -19.57 -11.68
N GLY A 111 3.98 -19.10 -12.40
CA GLY A 111 5.37 -19.26 -11.98
C GLY A 111 5.76 -18.40 -10.78
N ARG A 112 5.10 -17.28 -10.52
CA ARG A 112 5.29 -16.40 -9.35
C ARG A 112 4.01 -15.66 -8.99
N PHE A 113 3.81 -15.46 -7.70
CA PHE A 113 2.76 -14.62 -7.15
C PHE A 113 3.36 -13.67 -6.10
N VAL A 114 3.17 -12.37 -6.25
CA VAL A 114 3.57 -11.38 -5.22
C VAL A 114 2.33 -10.74 -4.64
N HIS A 115 2.15 -10.89 -3.32
CA HIS A 115 1.06 -10.23 -2.59
C HIS A 115 1.55 -8.99 -1.86
N VAL A 116 0.97 -7.83 -2.17
CA VAL A 116 1.24 -6.58 -1.45
C VAL A 116 0.39 -6.52 -0.19
N SER A 117 1.03 -6.76 0.97
CA SER A 117 0.47 -6.65 2.31
C SER A 117 0.63 -5.23 2.87
N SER A 118 1.01 -5.04 4.13
CA SER A 118 1.28 -3.75 4.77
C SER A 118 2.06 -3.95 6.08
N LEU A 119 2.95 -3.02 6.44
CA LEU A 119 3.51 -2.94 7.80
C LEU A 119 2.43 -2.67 8.87
N GLY A 120 1.25 -2.24 8.46
CA GLY A 120 0.09 -2.14 9.33
C GLY A 120 -0.33 -3.44 10.01
N VAL A 121 0.11 -4.62 9.54
CA VAL A 121 -0.19 -5.93 10.15
C VAL A 121 0.39 -6.10 11.55
N TYR A 122 1.40 -5.34 11.92
CA TYR A 122 1.96 -5.37 13.27
C TYR A 122 1.04 -4.68 14.29
N GLU A 123 1.23 -4.98 15.57
CA GLU A 123 0.48 -4.37 16.66
C GLU A 123 0.51 -2.84 16.62
N GLY A 124 -0.51 -2.20 17.19
CA GLY A 124 -0.60 -0.76 17.33
C GLY A 124 0.19 -0.24 18.52
N ARG A 125 1.52 -0.40 18.50
CA ARG A 125 2.47 0.06 19.51
C ARG A 125 3.68 0.74 18.88
N ASP A 126 4.58 1.26 19.69
CA ASP A 126 5.85 1.76 19.17
C ASP A 126 6.73 0.61 18.67
N HIS A 127 7.36 0.82 17.54
CA HIS A 127 8.29 -0.10 16.86
C HIS A 127 9.66 0.56 16.75
N PHE A 128 10.72 -0.20 17.04
CA PHE A 128 12.11 0.23 17.00
C PHE A 128 12.93 -0.85 16.32
N GLY A 129 13.10 -0.74 14.99
CA GLY A 129 13.80 -1.74 14.19
C GLY A 129 13.08 -3.09 14.12
N THR A 130 11.75 -3.09 14.22
CA THR A 130 10.94 -4.33 14.17
C THR A 130 11.09 -5.04 12.83
N ASP A 131 11.45 -6.32 12.88
CA ASP A 131 11.62 -7.19 11.72
C ASP A 131 10.50 -8.24 11.59
N GLU A 132 10.64 -9.13 10.62
CA GLU A 132 9.63 -10.15 10.28
C GLU A 132 9.56 -11.31 11.29
N THR A 133 10.47 -11.41 12.26
CA THR A 133 10.41 -12.40 13.35
C THR A 133 9.35 -12.05 14.37
N VAL A 134 8.97 -10.76 14.47
CA VAL A 134 7.91 -10.32 15.35
C VAL A 134 6.55 -10.75 14.78
N PRO A 135 5.70 -11.43 15.57
CA PRO A 135 4.38 -11.85 15.13
C PRO A 135 3.51 -10.68 14.67
N VAL A 136 2.67 -10.94 13.68
CA VAL A 136 1.61 -10.00 13.31
C VAL A 136 0.55 -9.90 14.41
N ALA A 137 -0.21 -8.81 14.43
CA ALA A 137 -1.20 -8.54 15.46
C ALA A 137 -2.28 -9.64 15.49
N ALA A 138 -2.40 -10.34 16.62
CA ALA A 138 -3.50 -11.27 16.86
C ALA A 138 -4.83 -10.52 16.99
N GLU A 139 -4.80 -9.38 17.71
CA GLU A 139 -5.94 -8.46 17.83
C GLU A 139 -5.53 -7.09 17.27
N SER A 140 -6.24 -6.63 16.25
CA SER A 140 -5.92 -5.36 15.62
C SER A 140 -6.84 -4.24 16.09
N LEU A 141 -6.31 -3.01 16.10
CA LEU A 141 -7.05 -1.81 16.49
C LEU A 141 -8.15 -1.41 15.49
N ASP A 142 -8.04 -1.86 14.23
CA ASP A 142 -8.93 -1.47 13.16
C ASP A 142 -9.24 -2.62 12.17
N ALA A 143 -10.35 -2.47 11.46
CA ALA A 143 -10.86 -3.48 10.52
C ALA A 143 -9.95 -3.70 9.30
N TYR A 144 -9.29 -2.65 8.81
CA TYR A 144 -8.34 -2.77 7.71
C TYR A 144 -7.14 -3.65 8.10
N THR A 145 -6.47 -3.31 9.20
CA THR A 145 -5.33 -4.10 9.71
C THR A 145 -5.71 -5.57 9.89
N ARG A 146 -6.86 -5.85 10.52
CA ARG A 146 -7.33 -7.23 10.72
C ARG A 146 -7.52 -7.96 9.39
N SER A 147 -8.13 -7.33 8.40
CA SER A 147 -8.30 -7.94 7.08
C SER A 147 -6.97 -8.22 6.37
N LYS A 148 -5.95 -7.37 6.56
CA LYS A 148 -4.60 -7.58 5.98
C LYS A 148 -3.86 -8.74 6.68
N VAL A 149 -4.00 -8.89 8.00
CA VAL A 149 -3.47 -10.05 8.74
C VAL A 149 -4.09 -11.35 8.23
N GLU A 150 -5.42 -11.39 8.09
CA GLU A 150 -6.15 -12.55 7.59
C GLU A 150 -5.78 -12.86 6.11
N ALA A 151 -5.63 -11.84 5.28
CA ALA A 151 -5.22 -11.99 3.88
C ALA A 151 -3.81 -12.57 3.75
N GLU A 152 -2.87 -12.09 4.56
CA GLU A 152 -1.49 -12.59 4.56
C GLU A 152 -1.42 -14.04 5.06
N ALA A 153 -2.13 -14.37 6.14
CA ALA A 153 -2.22 -15.74 6.63
C ALA A 153 -2.83 -16.69 5.57
N LEU A 154 -3.85 -16.22 4.83
CA LEU A 154 -4.43 -16.96 3.72
C LEU A 154 -3.38 -17.18 2.60
N ALA A 155 -2.67 -16.15 2.18
CA ALA A 155 -1.65 -16.23 1.12
C ALA A 155 -0.54 -17.26 1.48
N LEU A 156 0.00 -17.18 2.70
CA LEU A 156 1.02 -18.12 3.19
C LEU A 156 0.50 -19.56 3.33
N ARG A 157 -0.79 -19.75 3.59
CA ARG A 157 -1.41 -21.07 3.59
C ARG A 157 -1.40 -21.70 2.20
N TYR A 158 -1.65 -20.92 1.12
CA TYR A 158 -1.56 -21.42 -0.26
C TYR A 158 -0.15 -21.87 -0.65
N VAL A 159 0.89 -21.23 -0.11
CA VAL A 159 2.28 -21.74 -0.27
C VAL A 159 2.39 -23.17 0.30
N LYS A 160 1.90 -23.37 1.53
CA LYS A 160 2.05 -24.65 2.25
C LYS A 160 1.16 -25.77 1.69
N GLU A 161 -0.10 -25.44 1.38
CA GLU A 161 -1.12 -26.43 1.02
C GLU A 161 -1.22 -26.69 -0.47
N ARG A 162 -0.93 -25.68 -1.30
CA ARG A 162 -1.08 -25.74 -2.76
C ARG A 162 0.24 -25.62 -3.52
N GLY A 163 1.35 -25.38 -2.83
CA GLY A 163 2.67 -25.19 -3.46
C GLY A 163 2.73 -23.94 -4.35
N LEU A 164 1.84 -22.94 -4.15
CA LEU A 164 1.86 -21.72 -4.93
C LEU A 164 3.18 -20.96 -4.68
N PRO A 165 4.00 -20.64 -5.70
CA PRO A 165 5.25 -19.91 -5.54
C PRO A 165 4.99 -18.42 -5.25
N LEU A 166 4.59 -18.14 -4.00
CA LEU A 166 4.13 -16.84 -3.54
C LEU A 166 5.11 -16.20 -2.57
N SER A 167 5.29 -14.89 -2.71
CA SER A 167 6.01 -14.01 -1.77
C SER A 167 5.09 -12.90 -1.27
N VAL A 168 5.35 -12.41 -0.05
CA VAL A 168 4.59 -11.29 0.54
C VAL A 168 5.53 -10.10 0.73
N VAL A 169 5.11 -8.92 0.29
CA VAL A 169 5.79 -7.65 0.54
C VAL A 169 4.92 -6.80 1.47
N ARG A 170 5.47 -6.38 2.62
CA ARG A 170 4.84 -5.49 3.60
C ARG A 170 5.37 -4.06 3.44
N PRO A 171 4.79 -3.24 2.58
CA PRO A 171 5.24 -1.86 2.46
C PRO A 171 4.83 -1.03 3.67
N GLY A 172 5.63 -0.01 3.93
CA GLY A 172 5.28 1.09 4.80
C GLY A 172 4.21 2.01 4.19
N PHE A 173 4.16 3.24 4.69
CA PHE A 173 3.33 4.30 4.15
C PHE A 173 3.80 4.69 2.74
N ILE A 174 2.99 4.39 1.74
CA ILE A 174 3.33 4.58 0.33
C ILE A 174 3.01 6.02 -0.10
N TYR A 175 3.96 6.68 -0.74
CA TYR A 175 3.80 8.00 -1.33
C TYR A 175 4.48 8.05 -2.71
N GLY A 176 4.10 9.01 -3.54
CA GLY A 176 4.70 9.20 -4.86
C GLY A 176 3.75 9.85 -5.86
N PRO A 177 4.19 10.00 -7.12
CA PRO A 177 3.35 10.45 -8.23
C PRO A 177 2.08 9.59 -8.34
N ARG A 178 0.98 10.18 -8.81
CA ARG A 178 -0.35 9.53 -8.90
C ARG A 178 -1.00 9.21 -7.55
N ASP A 179 -0.47 9.74 -6.42
CA ASP A 179 -1.18 9.68 -5.14
C ASP A 179 -2.38 10.63 -5.15
N ARG A 180 -3.59 10.04 -5.16
CA ARG A 180 -4.86 10.77 -5.16
C ARG A 180 -5.49 10.89 -3.77
N THR A 181 -4.81 10.40 -2.74
CA THR A 181 -5.44 10.21 -1.42
C THR A 181 -4.71 10.88 -0.27
N VAL A 182 -3.43 10.67 -0.10
CA VAL A 182 -2.71 11.08 1.11
C VAL A 182 -2.03 12.42 0.95
N LEU A 183 -1.15 12.58 -0.05
CA LEU A 183 -0.48 13.86 -0.27
C LEU A 183 -1.46 15.02 -0.53
N PRO A 184 -2.54 14.87 -1.35
CA PRO A 184 -3.52 15.93 -1.52
C PRO A 184 -4.23 16.31 -0.23
N LYS A 185 -4.59 15.32 0.62
CA LYS A 185 -5.22 15.60 1.93
C LYS A 185 -4.27 16.26 2.91
N LEU A 186 -2.99 15.85 2.92
CA LEU A 186 -1.96 16.48 3.74
C LEU A 186 -1.77 17.94 3.32
N LEU A 187 -1.66 18.21 2.03
CA LEU A 187 -1.54 19.57 1.49
C LEU A 187 -2.75 20.43 1.85
N ASP A 188 -3.98 19.92 1.67
CA ASP A 188 -5.19 20.62 2.08
C ASP A 188 -5.16 20.98 3.58
N ALA A 189 -4.73 20.04 4.42
CA ALA A 189 -4.60 20.28 5.85
C ALA A 189 -3.53 21.32 6.19
N LEU A 190 -2.43 21.37 5.45
CA LEU A 190 -1.36 22.35 5.61
C LEU A 190 -1.79 23.77 5.16
N VAL A 191 -2.35 23.87 3.96
CA VAL A 191 -2.87 25.14 3.40
C VAL A 191 -3.89 25.76 4.33
N ASN A 192 -4.84 24.96 4.81
CA ASN A 192 -5.91 25.41 5.71
C ASN A 192 -5.48 25.49 7.18
N LYS A 193 -4.20 25.31 7.52
CA LYS A 193 -3.67 25.36 8.89
C LYS A 193 -4.39 24.43 9.87
N ARG A 194 -4.90 23.29 9.37
CA ARG A 194 -5.64 22.29 10.15
C ARG A 194 -4.77 21.11 10.61
N PHE A 195 -3.49 21.09 10.20
CA PHE A 195 -2.58 20.05 10.60
C PHE A 195 -2.00 20.29 12.01
N PHE A 196 -1.84 19.23 12.77
CA PHE A 196 -1.15 19.19 14.06
C PHE A 196 -0.47 17.84 14.26
N TYR A 197 0.67 17.85 14.93
CA TYR A 197 1.39 16.63 15.31
C TYR A 197 0.77 15.98 16.53
N PHE A 198 0.77 14.65 16.59
CA PHE A 198 0.50 13.89 17.80
C PHE A 198 1.83 13.70 18.53
N GLY A 199 1.96 14.26 19.75
CA GLY A 199 3.22 14.32 20.48
C GLY A 199 4.22 15.30 19.85
N SER A 200 5.49 14.93 19.86
CA SER A 200 6.58 15.78 19.35
C SER A 200 6.64 15.91 17.83
N GLY A 201 6.14 14.89 17.13
CA GLY A 201 6.35 14.70 15.68
C GLY A 201 7.70 14.06 15.32
N GLU A 202 8.55 13.77 16.30
CA GLU A 202 9.86 13.12 16.08
C GLU A 202 9.78 11.59 15.97
N GLN A 203 8.59 11.02 16.19
CA GLN A 203 8.35 9.59 15.97
C GLN A 203 8.62 9.22 14.51
N ALA A 204 9.27 8.09 14.29
CA ALA A 204 9.57 7.58 12.96
C ALA A 204 8.29 7.35 12.14
N LEU A 205 8.38 7.64 10.87
CA LEU A 205 7.40 7.31 9.83
C LEU A 205 7.99 6.21 8.95
N ASN A 206 7.27 5.11 8.82
CA ASN A 206 7.63 3.99 7.94
C ASN A 206 7.30 4.29 6.47
N CYS A 207 7.82 5.37 5.91
CA CYS A 207 7.50 5.74 4.53
C CYS A 207 8.24 4.88 3.50
N ILE A 208 7.61 4.72 2.34
CA ILE A 208 8.21 4.11 1.16
C ILE A 208 7.78 4.85 -0.10
N TYR A 209 8.74 5.31 -0.87
CA TYR A 209 8.51 5.87 -2.19
C TYR A 209 8.03 4.78 -3.15
N VAL A 210 7.02 5.08 -3.96
CA VAL A 210 6.35 4.08 -4.80
C VAL A 210 7.31 3.35 -5.75
N LYS A 211 8.34 4.02 -6.30
CA LYS A 211 9.31 3.36 -7.18
C LYS A 211 10.26 2.43 -6.42
N ASN A 212 10.58 2.72 -5.15
CA ASN A 212 11.32 1.80 -4.27
C ASN A 212 10.46 0.56 -3.96
N LEU A 213 9.15 0.74 -3.73
CA LEU A 213 8.23 -0.38 -3.56
C LEU A 213 8.14 -1.25 -4.81
N VAL A 214 8.04 -0.65 -5.99
CA VAL A 214 8.02 -1.37 -7.27
C VAL A 214 9.29 -2.20 -7.45
N GLN A 215 10.47 -1.65 -7.12
CA GLN A 215 11.72 -2.41 -7.11
C GLN A 215 11.61 -3.66 -6.22
N ALA A 216 11.10 -3.52 -4.99
CA ALA A 216 10.93 -4.63 -4.06
C ALA A 216 9.95 -5.70 -4.57
N ILE A 217 8.85 -5.29 -5.21
CA ILE A 217 7.87 -6.19 -5.81
C ILE A 217 8.50 -7.03 -6.92
N PHE A 218 9.27 -6.42 -7.84
CA PHE A 218 9.95 -7.15 -8.90
C PHE A 218 11.03 -8.08 -8.36
N LEU A 219 11.84 -7.65 -7.40
CA LEU A 219 12.82 -8.51 -6.74
C LEU A 219 12.15 -9.71 -6.07
N ALA A 220 11.01 -9.52 -5.40
CA ALA A 220 10.24 -10.61 -4.79
C ALA A 220 9.66 -11.60 -5.83
N ALA A 221 9.43 -11.15 -7.09
CA ALA A 221 9.03 -12.02 -8.18
C ALA A 221 10.22 -12.75 -8.84
N GLU A 222 11.39 -12.10 -8.91
CA GLU A 222 12.57 -12.58 -9.64
C GLU A 222 13.44 -13.53 -8.81
N VAL A 223 13.58 -13.26 -7.50
CA VAL A 223 14.47 -14.00 -6.61
C VAL A 223 13.84 -15.33 -6.19
N PRO A 224 14.44 -16.50 -6.48
CA PRO A 224 13.87 -17.80 -6.12
C PRO A 224 13.68 -17.99 -4.62
N GLU A 225 14.60 -17.48 -3.81
CA GLU A 225 14.61 -17.57 -2.35
C GLU A 225 13.49 -16.73 -1.68
N ALA A 226 12.81 -15.91 -2.47
CA ALA A 226 11.66 -15.14 -1.98
C ALA A 226 10.38 -15.98 -1.80
N VAL A 227 10.32 -17.18 -2.40
CA VAL A 227 9.12 -18.02 -2.34
C VAL A 227 8.85 -18.50 -0.91
N GLY A 228 7.63 -18.26 -0.43
CA GLY A 228 7.22 -18.58 0.93
C GLY A 228 7.61 -17.52 1.98
N GLU A 229 8.32 -16.48 1.56
CA GLU A 229 8.89 -15.48 2.45
C GLU A 229 8.07 -14.19 2.49
N VAL A 230 8.22 -13.48 3.60
CA VAL A 230 7.60 -12.18 3.86
C VAL A 230 8.71 -11.13 4.04
N PHE A 231 8.53 -9.96 3.47
CA PHE A 231 9.53 -8.89 3.50
C PHE A 231 8.93 -7.55 3.93
N ASN A 232 9.49 -6.96 4.99
CA ASN A 232 9.23 -5.57 5.32
C ASN A 232 10.00 -4.66 4.35
N VAL A 233 9.36 -3.62 3.82
CA VAL A 233 9.99 -2.70 2.88
C VAL A 233 9.63 -1.24 3.18
N THR A 234 10.66 -0.41 3.27
CA THR A 234 10.60 1.06 3.46
C THR A 234 11.70 1.70 2.62
N ASP A 235 11.82 3.03 2.66
CA ASP A 235 12.95 3.74 2.05
C ASP A 235 14.31 3.49 2.75
N GLY A 236 14.33 2.70 3.82
CA GLY A 236 15.53 2.30 4.54
C GLY A 236 16.13 3.40 5.44
N ALA A 237 15.73 4.64 5.28
CA ALA A 237 16.15 5.74 6.13
C ALA A 237 15.10 6.00 7.23
N ARG A 238 15.59 6.35 8.44
CA ARG A 238 14.70 6.79 9.51
C ARG A 238 14.29 8.24 9.28
N VAL A 239 13.05 8.47 8.92
CA VAL A 239 12.44 9.78 8.70
C VAL A 239 11.41 10.04 9.78
N SER A 240 11.49 11.20 10.49
CA SER A 240 10.44 11.58 11.44
C SER A 240 9.22 12.14 10.71
N LYS A 241 8.04 12.04 11.34
CA LYS A 241 6.81 12.67 10.80
C LYS A 241 7.00 14.17 10.59
N LYS A 242 7.75 14.83 11.49
CA LYS A 242 8.05 16.25 11.38
C LYS A 242 8.93 16.57 10.18
N ARG A 243 9.97 15.73 9.88
CA ARG A 243 10.81 15.87 8.70
C ARG A 243 10.00 15.68 7.42
N PHE A 244 9.20 14.61 7.34
CA PHE A 244 8.37 14.31 6.17
C PHE A 244 7.36 15.44 5.89
N VAL A 245 6.57 15.84 6.89
CA VAL A 245 5.58 16.91 6.75
C VAL A 245 6.23 18.27 6.51
N GLY A 246 7.37 18.52 7.15
CA GLY A 246 8.17 19.75 6.92
C GLY A 246 8.65 19.85 5.50
N GLU A 247 9.10 18.75 4.90
CA GLU A 247 9.55 18.71 3.51
C GLU A 247 8.40 18.91 2.53
N VAL A 248 7.24 18.27 2.76
CA VAL A 248 6.02 18.54 1.98
C VAL A 248 5.62 20.01 2.04
N ALA A 249 5.66 20.62 3.25
CA ALA A 249 5.37 22.04 3.40
C ALA A 249 6.38 22.93 2.64
N ARG A 250 7.68 22.62 2.73
CA ARG A 250 8.74 23.33 2.03
C ARG A 250 8.56 23.29 0.51
N LEU A 251 8.31 22.12 -0.06
CA LEU A 251 8.07 21.93 -1.49
C LEU A 251 6.79 22.65 -1.96
N ALA A 252 5.78 22.76 -1.10
CA ALA A 252 4.58 23.53 -1.38
C ALA A 252 4.71 25.04 -1.14
N GLY A 253 5.89 25.57 -0.77
CA GLY A 253 6.08 26.97 -0.42
C GLY A 253 5.37 27.42 0.86
N LEU A 254 5.03 26.46 1.75
CA LEU A 254 4.30 26.72 3.00
C LEU A 254 5.26 26.73 4.20
N LYS A 255 4.86 27.43 5.27
CA LYS A 255 5.58 27.33 6.55
C LYS A 255 5.28 25.96 7.20
N PRO A 256 6.30 25.25 7.73
CA PRO A 256 6.09 24.00 8.44
C PRO A 256 5.11 24.17 9.61
N PRO A 257 4.20 23.20 9.85
CA PRO A 257 3.27 23.28 10.96
C PRO A 257 4.00 23.15 12.30
N THR A 258 3.52 23.85 13.32
CA THR A 258 4.10 23.85 14.68
C THR A 258 3.14 23.34 15.74
N ARG A 259 1.87 23.23 15.42
CA ARG A 259 0.82 22.81 16.35
C ARG A 259 1.02 21.35 16.79
N LYS A 260 0.86 21.08 18.08
CA LYS A 260 1.00 19.75 18.67
C LYS A 260 -0.15 19.47 19.63
N ILE A 261 -0.54 18.21 19.75
CA ILE A 261 -1.41 17.72 20.81
C ILE A 261 -0.71 16.58 21.55
N PRO A 262 -0.82 16.51 22.89
CA PRO A 262 -0.25 15.42 23.68
C PRO A 262 -0.81 14.06 23.23
N LEU A 263 0.02 13.01 23.26
CA LEU A 263 -0.38 11.67 22.81
C LEU A 263 -1.58 11.12 23.58
N TRP A 264 -1.62 11.32 24.91
CA TRP A 264 -2.73 10.89 25.75
C TRP A 264 -4.06 11.54 25.34
N LEU A 265 -4.02 12.84 25.00
CA LEU A 265 -5.21 13.56 24.53
C LEU A 265 -5.64 13.09 23.14
N ALA A 266 -4.68 12.89 22.22
CA ALA A 266 -4.94 12.34 20.89
C ALA A 266 -5.59 10.96 20.98
N TRP A 267 -5.13 10.07 21.86
CA TRP A 267 -5.71 8.76 22.12
C TRP A 267 -7.14 8.85 22.66
N THR A 268 -7.34 9.68 23.70
CA THR A 268 -8.66 9.87 24.29
C THR A 268 -9.67 10.38 23.24
N LEU A 269 -9.27 11.38 22.45
CA LEU A 269 -10.10 11.88 21.35
C LEU A 269 -10.38 10.81 20.31
N ALA A 270 -9.39 10.00 19.91
CA ALA A 270 -9.57 8.90 18.97
C ALA A 270 -10.63 7.91 19.45
N VAL A 271 -10.56 7.49 20.72
CA VAL A 271 -11.51 6.54 21.32
C VAL A 271 -12.92 7.13 21.39
N LEU A 272 -13.06 8.37 21.89
CA LEU A 272 -14.38 9.00 22.10
C LEU A 272 -15.06 9.32 20.74
N MET A 273 -14.31 9.91 19.80
CA MET A 273 -14.84 10.28 18.50
C MET A 273 -15.21 9.04 17.67
N GLU A 274 -14.38 7.99 17.70
CA GLU A 274 -14.69 6.74 17.02
C GLU A 274 -15.93 6.06 17.61
N ARG A 275 -16.06 5.99 18.94
CA ARG A 275 -17.28 5.47 19.59
C ARG A 275 -18.52 6.26 19.22
N GLY A 276 -18.42 7.58 19.21
CA GLY A 276 -19.54 8.46 18.82
C GLY A 276 -19.95 8.26 17.37
N ALA A 277 -18.99 8.18 16.44
CA ALA A 277 -19.24 7.98 15.03
C ALA A 277 -19.87 6.59 14.74
N ARG A 278 -19.37 5.53 15.41
CA ARG A 278 -19.93 4.17 15.29
C ARG A 278 -21.36 4.08 15.84
N ARG A 279 -21.66 4.72 16.98
CA ARG A 279 -23.03 4.77 17.53
C ARG A 279 -24.02 5.47 16.60
N LYS A 280 -23.56 6.47 15.84
CA LYS A 280 -24.36 7.20 14.86
C LYS A 280 -24.38 6.54 13.48
N ASN A 281 -23.76 5.37 13.30
CA ASN A 281 -23.56 4.72 12.01
C ASN A 281 -23.01 5.68 10.94
N SER A 282 -22.06 6.57 11.32
CA SER A 282 -21.53 7.58 10.42
C SER A 282 -20.85 6.93 9.21
N PRO A 283 -21.22 7.30 7.98
CA PRO A 283 -20.52 6.81 6.78
C PRO A 283 -19.13 7.45 6.60
N VAL A 284 -18.83 8.53 7.35
CA VAL A 284 -17.60 9.30 7.24
C VAL A 284 -16.76 9.09 8.50
N PRO A 285 -15.43 8.86 8.34
CA PRO A 285 -14.54 8.72 9.50
C PRO A 285 -14.50 10.02 10.33
N PRO A 286 -14.39 9.91 11.66
CA PRO A 286 -14.16 11.08 12.50
C PRO A 286 -12.77 11.67 12.22
N LEU A 287 -12.57 12.94 12.61
CA LEU A 287 -11.31 13.65 12.41
C LEU A 287 -10.11 12.89 13.01
N VAL A 288 -10.30 12.29 14.19
CA VAL A 288 -9.32 11.43 14.86
C VAL A 288 -9.99 10.10 15.17
N ASN A 289 -9.32 8.99 14.81
CA ASN A 289 -9.71 7.63 15.12
C ASN A 289 -8.47 6.81 15.51
N LYS A 290 -8.66 5.57 15.93
CA LYS A 290 -7.56 4.71 16.38
C LYS A 290 -6.54 4.41 15.27
N ALA A 291 -7.00 4.24 14.01
CA ALA A 291 -6.11 4.00 12.88
C ALA A 291 -5.20 5.22 12.61
N ARG A 292 -5.77 6.42 12.64
CA ARG A 292 -5.00 7.68 12.53
C ARG A 292 -4.06 7.88 13.71
N TYR A 293 -4.49 7.53 14.94
CA TYR A 293 -3.60 7.57 16.09
C TYR A 293 -2.41 6.62 15.93
N LYS A 294 -2.65 5.37 15.49
CA LYS A 294 -1.59 4.40 15.19
C LYS A 294 -0.57 5.00 14.22
N PHE A 295 -1.04 5.61 13.14
CA PHE A 295 -0.19 6.18 12.10
C PHE A 295 0.54 7.46 12.55
N LEU A 296 -0.15 8.40 13.19
CA LEU A 296 0.39 9.73 13.51
C LEU A 296 1.09 9.80 14.87
N GLY A 297 0.68 8.96 15.83
CA GLY A 297 1.15 9.03 17.22
C GLY A 297 2.30 8.08 17.56
N LEU A 298 2.33 6.89 16.95
CA LEU A 298 3.30 5.86 17.32
C LEU A 298 4.62 6.00 16.56
N ASN A 299 5.70 5.47 17.13
CA ASN A 299 6.97 5.30 16.44
C ASN A 299 6.88 4.09 15.52
N LEU A 300 7.09 4.30 14.23
CA LEU A 300 6.92 3.26 13.20
C LEU A 300 8.27 3.03 12.50
N ASP A 301 9.18 2.39 13.20
CA ASP A 301 10.52 2.06 12.73
C ASP A 301 10.63 0.55 12.52
N TYR A 302 10.81 0.13 11.26
CA TYR A 302 10.87 -1.27 10.85
C TYR A 302 12.16 -1.57 10.10
N SER A 303 12.73 -2.75 10.38
CA SER A 303 13.91 -3.25 9.69
C SER A 303 13.56 -3.75 8.28
N ILE A 304 14.45 -3.47 7.34
CA ILE A 304 14.42 -4.02 5.97
C ILE A 304 15.60 -4.95 5.69
N GLU A 305 16.31 -5.36 6.73
CA GLU A 305 17.56 -6.15 6.58
C GLU A 305 17.30 -7.51 5.93
N LYS A 306 16.14 -8.13 6.13
CA LYS A 306 15.76 -9.34 5.43
C LYS A 306 15.59 -9.11 3.94
N ALA A 307 14.91 -8.04 3.54
CA ALA A 307 14.76 -7.67 2.14
C ALA A 307 16.13 -7.37 1.49
N ARG A 308 17.03 -6.68 2.19
CA ARG A 308 18.42 -6.47 1.73
C ARG A 308 19.16 -7.76 1.49
N ARG A 309 19.17 -8.63 2.49
CA ARG A 309 19.93 -9.89 2.46
C ARG A 309 19.39 -10.88 1.44
N VAL A 310 18.08 -11.08 1.36
CA VAL A 310 17.46 -12.13 0.54
C VAL A 310 17.15 -11.63 -0.87
N LEU A 311 16.58 -10.44 -1.00
CA LEU A 311 16.18 -9.88 -2.29
C LEU A 311 17.27 -9.04 -2.96
N GLY A 312 18.32 -8.64 -2.22
CA GLY A 312 19.24 -7.61 -2.68
C GLY A 312 18.56 -6.22 -2.78
N TYR A 313 17.51 -5.99 -1.98
CA TYR A 313 16.77 -4.75 -1.98
C TYR A 313 17.64 -3.59 -1.46
N ASP A 314 17.86 -2.62 -2.32
CA ASP A 314 18.58 -1.39 -2.02
C ASP A 314 17.74 -0.21 -2.58
N PRO A 315 17.03 0.54 -1.72
CA PRO A 315 16.19 1.65 -2.18
C PRO A 315 16.98 2.67 -2.97
N LYS A 316 16.56 2.96 -4.20
CA LYS A 316 17.31 3.82 -5.13
C LYS A 316 17.02 5.31 -4.94
N PHE A 317 15.89 5.64 -4.34
CA PHE A 317 15.43 7.01 -4.15
C PHE A 317 15.37 7.34 -2.67
N THR A 318 15.86 8.51 -2.32
CA THR A 318 15.69 9.09 -0.98
C THR A 318 14.25 9.60 -0.80
N THR A 319 13.86 9.84 0.45
CA THR A 319 12.54 10.42 0.75
C THR A 319 12.38 11.81 0.13
N GLU A 320 13.44 12.61 0.11
CA GLU A 320 13.45 13.96 -0.47
C GLU A 320 13.25 13.93 -1.99
N GLU A 321 13.95 13.04 -2.70
CA GLU A 321 13.79 12.87 -4.16
C GLU A 321 12.38 12.38 -4.51
N GLY A 322 11.87 11.38 -3.77
CA GLY A 322 10.53 10.87 -3.98
C GLY A 322 9.43 11.89 -3.69
N LEU A 323 9.61 12.73 -2.66
CA LEU A 323 8.67 13.83 -2.37
C LEU A 323 8.72 14.92 -3.42
N ALA A 324 9.92 15.29 -3.91
CA ALA A 324 10.04 16.29 -4.96
C ALA A 324 9.26 15.86 -6.20
N GLU A 325 9.46 14.62 -6.69
CA GLU A 325 8.74 14.12 -7.86
C GLU A 325 7.22 14.03 -7.63
N ALA A 326 6.79 13.60 -6.44
CA ALA A 326 5.37 13.53 -6.10
C ALA A 326 4.70 14.92 -6.05
N MET A 327 5.41 15.93 -5.54
CA MET A 327 4.89 17.27 -5.40
C MET A 327 4.86 18.03 -6.73
N ASP A 328 5.79 17.78 -7.65
CA ASP A 328 5.76 18.34 -9.00
C ASP A 328 4.50 17.92 -9.77
N GLU A 329 4.07 16.65 -9.61
CA GLU A 329 2.81 16.18 -10.21
C GLU A 329 1.59 16.83 -9.55
N VAL A 330 1.56 16.94 -8.22
CA VAL A 330 0.45 17.59 -7.51
C VAL A 330 0.32 19.07 -7.89
N ALA A 331 1.43 19.77 -8.06
CA ALA A 331 1.46 21.17 -8.49
C ALA A 331 0.95 21.35 -9.93
N SER A 332 1.12 20.34 -10.80
CA SER A 332 0.65 20.34 -12.18
C SER A 332 -0.85 19.98 -12.33
N MET A 333 -1.51 19.49 -11.27
CA MET A 333 -2.93 19.18 -11.30
C MET A 333 -3.77 20.47 -11.32
N PRO A 334 -4.84 20.56 -12.15
CA PRO A 334 -5.72 21.72 -12.15
C PRO A 334 -6.30 21.98 -10.76
N VAL A 335 -6.23 23.20 -10.28
CA VAL A 335 -6.84 23.64 -9.02
C VAL A 335 -8.34 23.37 -9.13
N GLY A 336 -8.87 22.42 -8.36
CA GLY A 336 -10.31 22.10 -8.31
C GLY A 336 -10.69 20.64 -8.52
N THR A 337 -9.77 19.73 -8.79
CA THR A 337 -10.08 18.29 -8.99
C THR A 337 -10.12 17.45 -7.70
N SER A 338 -9.84 18.03 -6.55
CA SER A 338 -9.97 17.34 -5.24
C SER A 338 -11.40 17.44 -4.68
N ARG A 339 -12.41 16.98 -5.44
CA ARG A 339 -13.65 16.56 -4.79
C ARG A 339 -13.42 15.17 -4.18
N PRO A 340 -13.78 14.94 -2.91
CA PRO A 340 -13.72 13.61 -2.35
C PRO A 340 -14.66 12.74 -3.16
N VAL A 341 -14.11 11.79 -3.92
CA VAL A 341 -14.90 10.70 -4.49
C VAL A 341 -15.46 9.95 -3.29
N ALA A 342 -16.75 10.08 -3.07
CA ALA A 342 -17.47 9.20 -2.18
C ALA A 342 -17.19 7.77 -2.67
N VAL A 343 -16.53 6.99 -1.82
CA VAL A 343 -16.31 5.57 -2.09
C VAL A 343 -17.67 4.91 -1.90
N SER A 344 -18.36 4.69 -3.01
CA SER A 344 -19.50 3.77 -3.09
C SER A 344 -19.02 2.33 -3.07
#